data_00c37cda3a070232d75a1c7036f207b0
#
_entry.id   00c37cda3a070232d75a1c7036f207b0
#
_cell.length_a   1.000
_cell.length_b   1.000
_cell.length_c   1.000
_cell.angle_alpha   90.00
_cell.angle_beta   90.00
_cell.angle_gamma   90.00
#
_symmetry.space_group_name_H-M   'P 1'
#
loop_
_entity.id
_entity.type
_entity.pdbx_description
1 polymer ?
#
loop_
_entity_poly.entity_id
_entity_poly.type
_entity_poly.pdbx_seq_one_letter_code
_entity_poly.pdbx_strand_id
1 'polypeptide(L)'
;MKEPVVVIKDLKKYYSSKHGTVNAVNGVNLQVQAGEVFGFLGPNGAGKTTTLRILTTLLTPDSGDAFVAGFDVKKNPDQVRRSIGYVSQAGGADMPATGRENLILQAKLYGMKAKVASARADELIKLMELSEFADRIVYTYSGGQRRRLDVALGLLNHPSILFLDEPTTGLDPQNRANLWEQIEKLKSEGTTIFITTHYLEEADALCDRLAIIDNGKIVAEGTPEELKKQVAGECITISFENFGEKAPRLISVLEKCEFMRKIKSGEGILRLYVNDGAKAITEIIRILTEQEIVLTTISLSAPSLDDVFFSQTGHSLRDINAKGDEK
;
A
#
# COMPACT_ATOMS: atom_id res chain seq x y z
N MET A 1 -21.38 12.22 9.37
CA MET A 1 -20.15 11.40 9.20
C MET A 1 -20.59 10.06 8.61
N LYS A 2 -19.90 9.53 7.61
CA LYS A 2 -20.18 8.20 7.09
C LYS A 2 -19.79 7.16 8.17
N GLU A 3 -20.56 6.08 8.30
CA GLU A 3 -20.20 5.01 9.24
C GLU A 3 -18.98 4.23 8.70
N PRO A 4 -18.01 3.86 9.58
CA PRO A 4 -16.86 3.11 9.17
C PRO A 4 -17.26 1.69 8.73
N VAL A 5 -16.75 1.26 7.57
CA VAL A 5 -16.99 -0.09 7.04
C VAL A 5 -15.99 -1.11 7.58
N VAL A 6 -14.80 -0.68 8.03
CA VAL A 6 -13.84 -1.49 8.78
C VAL A 6 -13.52 -0.80 10.09
N VAL A 7 -13.51 -1.56 11.18
CA VAL A 7 -13.08 -1.10 12.51
C VAL A 7 -12.17 -2.14 13.12
N ILE A 8 -10.97 -1.75 13.49
CA ILE A 8 -9.98 -2.60 14.16
C ILE A 8 -9.65 -1.99 15.51
N LYS A 9 -9.60 -2.82 16.57
CA LYS A 9 -9.29 -2.40 17.94
C LYS A 9 -8.26 -3.34 18.57
N ASP A 10 -7.08 -2.83 18.87
CA ASP A 10 -5.95 -3.53 19.52
C ASP A 10 -5.69 -4.92 18.92
N LEU A 11 -5.71 -5.02 17.58
CA LEU A 11 -5.58 -6.29 16.88
C LEU A 11 -4.16 -6.82 17.01
N LYS A 12 -4.05 -8.13 17.36
CA LYS A 12 -2.74 -8.80 17.50
C LYS A 12 -2.76 -10.16 16.84
N LYS A 13 -1.61 -10.50 16.22
CA LYS A 13 -1.33 -11.82 15.65
C LYS A 13 0.12 -12.18 15.80
N TYR A 14 0.36 -13.36 16.38
CA TYR A 14 1.69 -13.88 16.62
C TYR A 14 1.90 -15.17 15.82
N TYR A 15 3.12 -15.37 15.35
CA TYR A 15 3.57 -16.63 14.77
C TYR A 15 4.73 -17.16 15.61
N SER A 16 4.55 -18.36 16.16
CA SER A 16 5.62 -19.05 16.89
C SER A 16 6.42 -19.93 15.94
N SER A 17 7.73 -19.83 15.99
CA SER A 17 8.66 -20.66 15.26
C SER A 17 9.76 -21.21 16.18
N LYS A 18 10.57 -22.14 15.69
CA LYS A 18 11.75 -22.63 16.42
C LYS A 18 12.79 -21.53 16.73
N HIS A 19 12.70 -20.40 16.03
CA HIS A 19 13.61 -19.26 16.15
C HIS A 19 13.03 -18.10 16.99
N GLY A 20 11.84 -18.29 17.59
CA GLY A 20 11.17 -17.29 18.42
C GLY A 20 9.77 -16.92 17.95
N THR A 21 9.14 -15.98 18.64
CA THR A 21 7.80 -15.48 18.32
C THR A 21 7.92 -14.21 17.51
N VAL A 22 7.26 -14.16 16.35
CA VAL A 22 7.13 -12.99 15.50
C VAL A 22 5.77 -12.34 15.72
N ASN A 23 5.75 -11.07 16.12
CA ASN A 23 4.55 -10.27 16.29
C ASN A 23 4.16 -9.66 14.93
N ALA A 24 3.46 -10.42 14.10
CA ALA A 24 3.10 -9.99 12.76
C ALA A 24 2.08 -8.84 12.75
N VAL A 25 1.18 -8.79 13.74
CA VAL A 25 0.27 -7.67 14.02
C VAL A 25 0.33 -7.39 15.52
N ASN A 26 0.61 -6.15 15.91
CA ASN A 26 0.97 -5.80 17.26
C ASN A 26 0.24 -4.56 17.77
N GLY A 27 -1.05 -4.71 18.06
CA GLY A 27 -1.88 -3.65 18.60
C GLY A 27 -2.38 -2.65 17.55
N VAL A 28 -2.74 -3.13 16.36
CA VAL A 28 -3.27 -2.28 15.28
C VAL A 28 -4.65 -1.76 15.65
N ASN A 29 -4.83 -0.44 15.50
CA ASN A 29 -6.10 0.27 15.60
C ASN A 29 -6.32 1.01 14.30
N LEU A 30 -7.50 0.87 13.68
CA LEU A 30 -7.79 1.44 12.37
C LEU A 30 -9.28 1.58 12.13
N GLN A 31 -9.66 2.62 11.35
CA GLN A 31 -11.02 2.76 10.82
C GLN A 31 -10.98 3.13 9.34
N VAL A 32 -11.80 2.46 8.53
CA VAL A 32 -11.97 2.76 7.10
C VAL A 32 -13.40 3.22 6.86
N GLN A 33 -13.56 4.37 6.18
CA GLN A 33 -14.85 4.97 5.91
C GLN A 33 -15.47 4.36 4.63
N ALA A 34 -16.82 4.37 4.55
CA ALA A 34 -17.49 3.92 3.34
C ALA A 34 -17.20 4.83 2.14
N GLY A 35 -16.84 4.24 0.99
CA GLY A 35 -16.58 4.92 -0.28
C GLY A 35 -15.20 5.58 -0.39
N GLU A 36 -14.25 5.28 0.52
CA GLU A 36 -12.85 5.70 0.36
C GLU A 36 -11.97 4.59 -0.23
N VAL A 37 -10.88 4.96 -0.87
CA VAL A 37 -9.74 4.08 -1.13
C VAL A 37 -8.78 4.24 0.03
N PHE A 38 -8.65 3.21 0.84
CA PHE A 38 -7.75 3.18 1.98
C PHE A 38 -6.50 2.35 1.69
N GLY A 39 -5.33 2.97 1.85
CA GLY A 39 -4.02 2.34 1.65
C GLY A 39 -3.45 1.76 2.95
N PHE A 40 -2.88 0.57 2.88
CA PHE A 40 -2.10 -0.02 3.96
C PHE A 40 -0.68 -0.24 3.46
N LEU A 41 0.18 0.77 3.67
CA LEU A 41 1.52 0.90 3.11
C LEU A 41 2.58 0.38 4.08
N GLY A 42 3.52 -0.41 3.60
CA GLY A 42 4.66 -0.84 4.41
C GLY A 42 5.55 -1.86 3.69
N PRO A 43 6.74 -2.17 4.24
CA PRO A 43 7.65 -3.12 3.65
C PRO A 43 7.13 -4.55 3.69
N ASN A 44 7.83 -5.45 2.99
CA ASN A 44 7.57 -6.88 3.09
C ASN A 44 7.80 -7.36 4.53
N GLY A 45 6.86 -8.18 5.04
CA GLY A 45 6.89 -8.64 6.43
C GLY A 45 6.34 -7.66 7.48
N ALA A 46 5.92 -6.45 7.11
CA ALA A 46 5.36 -5.47 8.06
C ALA A 46 4.02 -5.85 8.70
N GLY A 47 3.34 -6.90 8.19
CA GLY A 47 2.05 -7.37 8.72
C GLY A 47 0.84 -7.05 7.82
N LYS A 48 1.03 -6.48 6.63
CA LYS A 48 -0.04 -6.10 5.68
C LYS A 48 -0.97 -7.26 5.34
N THR A 49 -0.44 -8.30 4.70
CA THR A 49 -1.21 -9.49 4.29
C THR A 49 -1.79 -10.24 5.50
N THR A 50 -1.10 -10.27 6.65
CA THR A 50 -1.62 -10.88 7.89
C THR A 50 -2.87 -10.13 8.38
N THR A 51 -2.81 -8.81 8.44
CA THR A 51 -3.96 -7.97 8.82
C THR A 51 -5.12 -8.18 7.85
N LEU A 52 -4.84 -8.15 6.54
CA LEU A 52 -5.86 -8.34 5.50
C LEU A 52 -6.50 -9.73 5.56
N ARG A 53 -5.72 -10.79 5.81
CA ARG A 53 -6.26 -12.16 6.01
C ARG A 53 -7.17 -12.27 7.25
N ILE A 54 -6.92 -11.49 8.30
CA ILE A 54 -7.82 -11.44 9.47
C ILE A 54 -9.13 -10.75 9.08
N LEU A 55 -9.07 -9.60 8.40
CA LEU A 55 -10.26 -8.86 7.96
C LEU A 55 -11.14 -9.65 6.99
N THR A 56 -10.51 -10.48 6.14
CA THR A 56 -11.20 -11.37 5.20
C THR A 56 -11.57 -12.73 5.79
N THR A 57 -11.42 -12.92 7.10
CA THR A 57 -11.74 -14.16 7.85
C THR A 57 -10.93 -15.39 7.44
N LEU A 58 -9.82 -15.22 6.73
CA LEU A 58 -8.91 -16.30 6.35
C LEU A 58 -7.94 -16.67 7.49
N LEU A 59 -7.84 -15.80 8.49
CA LEU A 59 -6.98 -16.00 9.65
C LEU A 59 -7.67 -15.49 10.91
N THR A 60 -7.60 -16.24 12.02
CA THR A 60 -8.12 -15.81 13.32
C THR A 60 -7.06 -14.98 14.04
N PRO A 61 -7.37 -13.79 14.57
CA PRO A 61 -6.48 -13.03 15.42
C PRO A 61 -6.29 -13.70 16.78
N ASP A 62 -5.15 -13.44 17.43
CA ASP A 62 -4.87 -13.97 18.77
C ASP A 62 -5.52 -13.10 19.85
N SER A 63 -5.61 -11.78 19.63
CA SER A 63 -6.36 -10.86 20.50
C SER A 63 -6.82 -9.62 19.73
N GLY A 64 -7.65 -8.80 20.40
CA GLY A 64 -8.28 -7.62 19.80
C GLY A 64 -9.53 -7.98 19.01
N ASP A 65 -10.18 -6.95 18.48
CA ASP A 65 -11.43 -7.06 17.75
C ASP A 65 -11.31 -6.43 16.36
N ALA A 66 -11.97 -7.04 15.39
CA ALA A 66 -12.12 -6.50 14.05
C ALA A 66 -13.54 -6.69 13.54
N PHE A 67 -14.07 -5.64 12.91
CA PHE A 67 -15.41 -5.61 12.33
C PHE A 67 -15.29 -5.18 10.87
N VAL A 68 -16.00 -5.87 9.99
CA VAL A 68 -16.08 -5.56 8.57
C VAL A 68 -17.55 -5.54 8.16
N ALA A 69 -17.98 -4.48 7.50
CA ALA A 69 -19.38 -4.24 7.12
C ALA A 69 -20.35 -4.41 8.31
N GLY A 70 -19.92 -4.02 9.53
CA GLY A 70 -20.69 -4.14 10.76
C GLY A 70 -20.63 -5.52 11.43
N PHE A 71 -19.98 -6.53 10.84
CA PHE A 71 -19.89 -7.89 11.36
C PHE A 71 -18.54 -8.19 12.01
N ASP A 72 -18.56 -8.84 13.17
CA ASP A 72 -17.36 -9.32 13.87
C ASP A 72 -16.72 -10.46 13.08
N VAL A 73 -15.43 -10.32 12.73
CA VAL A 73 -14.70 -11.30 11.89
C VAL A 73 -14.57 -12.68 12.52
N LYS A 74 -14.63 -12.77 13.87
CA LYS A 74 -14.56 -14.04 14.62
C LYS A 74 -15.93 -14.68 14.80
N LYS A 75 -16.96 -13.88 15.11
CA LYS A 75 -18.29 -14.38 15.47
C LYS A 75 -19.19 -14.56 14.26
N ASN A 76 -18.99 -13.74 13.22
CA ASN A 76 -19.87 -13.67 12.06
C ASN A 76 -19.09 -13.85 10.72
N PRO A 77 -18.16 -14.82 10.58
CA PRO A 77 -17.30 -14.91 9.41
C PRO A 77 -18.07 -15.11 8.09
N ASP A 78 -19.21 -15.80 8.11
CA ASP A 78 -20.02 -15.99 6.91
C ASP A 78 -20.66 -14.69 6.40
N GLN A 79 -21.15 -13.83 7.33
CA GLN A 79 -21.69 -12.53 6.98
C GLN A 79 -20.58 -11.61 6.43
N VAL A 80 -19.39 -11.62 7.04
CA VAL A 80 -18.23 -10.90 6.51
C VAL A 80 -17.93 -11.36 5.09
N ARG A 81 -17.76 -12.66 4.85
CA ARG A 81 -17.45 -13.21 3.50
C ARG A 81 -18.48 -12.86 2.43
N ARG A 82 -19.76 -12.76 2.81
CA ARG A 82 -20.84 -12.34 1.89
C ARG A 82 -20.80 -10.85 1.58
N SER A 83 -20.20 -10.04 2.46
CA SER A 83 -20.18 -8.59 2.34
C SER A 83 -18.90 -8.04 1.70
N ILE A 84 -17.89 -8.87 1.48
CA ILE A 84 -16.58 -8.45 0.97
C ILE A 84 -16.27 -9.05 -0.39
N GLY A 85 -15.42 -8.35 -1.15
CA GLY A 85 -14.62 -8.92 -2.23
C GLY A 85 -13.17 -9.04 -1.76
N TYR A 86 -12.47 -10.09 -2.18
CA TYR A 86 -11.06 -10.28 -1.87
C TYR A 86 -10.28 -10.75 -3.08
N VAL A 87 -9.23 -10.01 -3.39
CA VAL A 87 -8.29 -10.33 -4.47
C VAL A 87 -6.92 -10.54 -3.86
N SER A 88 -6.48 -11.79 -3.82
CA SER A 88 -5.16 -12.14 -3.29
C SER A 88 -4.04 -11.72 -4.24
N GLN A 89 -2.82 -11.61 -3.73
CA GLN A 89 -1.63 -11.32 -4.53
C GLN A 89 -1.42 -12.37 -5.65
N ALA A 90 -1.68 -13.65 -5.36
CA ALA A 90 -1.52 -14.74 -6.31
C ALA A 90 -2.65 -14.80 -7.37
N GLY A 91 -3.74 -14.03 -7.20
CA GLY A 91 -4.94 -14.14 -8.01
C GLY A 91 -5.86 -15.28 -7.55
N GLY A 92 -6.95 -15.52 -8.29
CA GLY A 92 -7.97 -16.52 -7.95
C GLY A 92 -8.63 -17.15 -9.17
N ALA A 93 -8.28 -16.72 -10.38
CA ALA A 93 -8.87 -17.25 -11.61
C ALA A 93 -8.41 -18.68 -11.91
N ASP A 94 -9.35 -19.53 -12.32
CA ASP A 94 -9.07 -20.88 -12.85
C ASP A 94 -8.45 -20.73 -14.25
N MET A 95 -7.20 -21.15 -14.37
CA MET A 95 -6.37 -20.91 -15.55
C MET A 95 -6.82 -21.66 -16.82
N PRO A 96 -7.29 -22.92 -16.75
CA PRO A 96 -7.84 -23.69 -17.88
C PRO A 96 -9.20 -23.17 -18.40
N ALA A 97 -9.95 -22.43 -17.58
CA ALA A 97 -11.26 -21.90 -17.96
C ALA A 97 -11.12 -20.54 -18.69
N THR A 98 -12.17 -20.12 -19.38
CA THR A 98 -12.25 -18.77 -19.93
C THR A 98 -12.56 -17.74 -18.83
N GLY A 99 -12.30 -16.45 -19.10
CA GLY A 99 -12.65 -15.39 -18.15
C GLY A 99 -14.14 -15.36 -17.82
N ARG A 100 -15.00 -15.56 -18.83
CA ARG A 100 -16.44 -15.64 -18.67
C ARG A 100 -16.87 -16.83 -17.81
N GLU A 101 -16.30 -18.01 -18.06
CA GLU A 101 -16.59 -19.22 -17.27
C GLU A 101 -16.18 -19.03 -15.81
N ASN A 102 -15.03 -18.40 -15.54
CA ASN A 102 -14.60 -18.05 -14.19
C ASN A 102 -15.65 -17.20 -13.47
N LEU A 103 -16.11 -16.12 -14.11
CA LEU A 103 -17.12 -15.21 -13.53
C LEU A 103 -18.44 -15.94 -13.28
N ILE A 104 -18.94 -16.71 -14.25
CA ILE A 104 -20.21 -17.45 -14.12
C ILE A 104 -20.10 -18.53 -13.03
N LEU A 105 -18.99 -19.27 -12.97
CA LEU A 105 -18.76 -20.29 -11.95
C LEU A 105 -18.77 -19.68 -10.56
N GLN A 106 -17.98 -18.63 -10.36
CA GLN A 106 -17.89 -17.95 -9.06
C GLN A 106 -19.23 -17.33 -8.65
N ALA A 107 -19.98 -16.73 -9.58
CA ALA A 107 -21.33 -16.21 -9.30
C ALA A 107 -22.30 -17.32 -8.85
N LYS A 108 -22.23 -18.51 -9.47
CA LYS A 108 -23.01 -19.68 -9.04
C LYS A 108 -22.60 -20.18 -7.64
N LEU A 109 -21.32 -20.14 -7.31
CA LEU A 109 -20.82 -20.48 -5.96
C LEU A 109 -21.36 -19.50 -4.88
N TYR A 110 -21.59 -18.23 -5.25
CA TYR A 110 -22.35 -17.28 -4.42
C TYR A 110 -23.86 -17.51 -4.38
N GLY A 111 -24.38 -18.56 -5.05
CA GLY A 111 -25.80 -18.92 -5.06
C GLY A 111 -26.65 -18.18 -6.10
N MET A 112 -26.03 -17.48 -7.06
CA MET A 112 -26.78 -16.79 -8.12
C MET A 112 -27.38 -17.81 -9.12
N LYS A 113 -28.63 -17.57 -9.52
CA LYS A 113 -29.27 -18.35 -10.60
C LYS A 113 -28.53 -18.10 -11.91
N ALA A 114 -28.52 -19.10 -12.83
CA ALA A 114 -27.74 -19.06 -14.06
C ALA A 114 -27.93 -17.77 -14.90
N LYS A 115 -29.17 -17.30 -15.05
CA LYS A 115 -29.50 -16.08 -15.81
C LYS A 115 -28.92 -14.84 -15.15
N VAL A 116 -28.95 -14.74 -13.80
CA VAL A 116 -28.38 -13.63 -13.02
C VAL A 116 -26.85 -13.68 -13.07
N ALA A 117 -26.27 -14.87 -12.92
CA ALA A 117 -24.81 -15.07 -13.01
C ALA A 117 -24.27 -14.64 -14.39
N SER A 118 -24.95 -15.01 -15.50
CA SER A 118 -24.54 -14.58 -16.83
C SER A 118 -24.65 -13.06 -17.01
N ALA A 119 -25.75 -12.45 -16.60
CA ALA A 119 -25.93 -11.00 -16.70
C ALA A 119 -24.87 -10.23 -15.88
N ARG A 120 -24.55 -10.72 -14.66
CA ARG A 120 -23.52 -10.12 -13.81
C ARG A 120 -22.13 -10.29 -14.41
N ALA A 121 -21.85 -11.46 -15.01
CA ALA A 121 -20.59 -11.67 -15.73
C ALA A 121 -20.44 -10.68 -16.90
N ASP A 122 -21.49 -10.48 -17.71
CA ASP A 122 -21.47 -9.53 -18.83
C ASP A 122 -21.24 -8.08 -18.38
N GLU A 123 -21.86 -7.69 -17.25
CA GLU A 123 -21.65 -6.37 -16.63
C GLU A 123 -20.19 -6.17 -16.22
N LEU A 124 -19.60 -7.13 -15.50
CA LEU A 124 -18.23 -7.05 -15.01
C LEU A 124 -17.20 -7.16 -16.15
N ILE A 125 -17.47 -7.94 -17.18
CA ILE A 125 -16.66 -7.99 -18.40
C ILE A 125 -16.56 -6.61 -19.04
N LYS A 126 -17.66 -5.87 -19.12
CA LYS A 126 -17.67 -4.49 -19.65
C LYS A 126 -16.97 -3.53 -18.71
N LEU A 127 -17.27 -3.58 -17.41
CA LEU A 127 -16.73 -2.69 -16.39
C LEU A 127 -15.20 -2.78 -16.34
N MET A 128 -14.65 -3.99 -16.41
CA MET A 128 -13.22 -4.26 -16.31
C MET A 128 -12.52 -4.36 -17.68
N GLU A 129 -13.21 -3.95 -18.77
CA GLU A 129 -12.67 -3.93 -20.14
C GLU A 129 -12.09 -5.29 -20.58
N LEU A 130 -12.82 -6.37 -20.29
CA LEU A 130 -12.44 -7.74 -20.62
C LEU A 130 -13.07 -8.26 -21.91
N SER A 131 -13.88 -7.45 -22.63
CA SER A 131 -14.76 -7.90 -23.72
C SER A 131 -14.04 -8.62 -24.85
N GLU A 132 -12.82 -8.18 -25.22
CA GLU A 132 -12.06 -8.75 -26.33
C GLU A 132 -11.47 -10.14 -26.05
N PHE A 133 -11.32 -10.49 -24.76
CA PHE A 133 -10.65 -11.73 -24.35
C PHE A 133 -11.43 -12.54 -23.31
N ALA A 134 -12.64 -12.11 -22.92
CA ALA A 134 -13.46 -12.82 -21.93
C ALA A 134 -13.73 -14.30 -22.29
N ASP A 135 -13.83 -14.63 -23.58
CA ASP A 135 -14.10 -15.98 -24.08
C ASP A 135 -12.82 -16.75 -24.45
N ARG A 136 -11.62 -16.20 -24.15
CA ARG A 136 -10.34 -16.90 -24.26
C ARG A 136 -9.99 -17.57 -22.93
N ILE A 137 -9.20 -18.64 -23.01
CA ILE A 137 -8.66 -19.34 -21.82
C ILE A 137 -7.73 -18.41 -21.04
N VAL A 138 -7.91 -18.31 -19.71
CA VAL A 138 -7.17 -17.41 -18.84
C VAL A 138 -5.64 -17.65 -18.89
N TYR A 139 -5.21 -18.88 -19.16
CA TYR A 139 -3.80 -19.20 -19.37
C TYR A 139 -3.13 -18.34 -20.45
N THR A 140 -3.90 -17.84 -21.42
CA THR A 140 -3.40 -16.99 -22.53
C THR A 140 -3.44 -15.49 -22.23
N TYR A 141 -3.87 -15.10 -21.02
CA TYR A 141 -3.95 -13.69 -20.62
C TYR A 141 -2.58 -13.12 -20.27
N SER A 142 -2.39 -11.82 -20.57
CA SER A 142 -1.29 -11.06 -19.98
C SER A 142 -1.49 -10.92 -18.46
N GLY A 143 -0.43 -10.53 -17.73
CA GLY A 143 -0.53 -10.26 -16.29
C GLY A 143 -1.61 -9.23 -15.96
N GLY A 144 -1.67 -8.13 -16.72
CA GLY A 144 -2.68 -7.08 -16.53
C GLY A 144 -4.11 -7.56 -16.84
N GLN A 145 -4.31 -8.36 -17.91
CA GLN A 145 -5.61 -8.94 -18.23
C GLN A 145 -6.09 -9.88 -17.12
N ARG A 146 -5.18 -10.71 -16.60
CA ARG A 146 -5.49 -11.63 -15.49
C ARG A 146 -5.85 -10.83 -14.24
N ARG A 147 -5.09 -9.79 -13.90
CA ARG A 147 -5.36 -8.97 -12.71
C ARG A 147 -6.71 -8.27 -12.78
N ARG A 148 -7.11 -7.76 -13.95
CA ARG A 148 -8.46 -7.20 -14.17
C ARG A 148 -9.56 -8.25 -13.99
N LEU A 149 -9.34 -9.49 -14.42
CA LEU A 149 -10.28 -10.59 -14.17
C LEU A 149 -10.37 -10.91 -12.67
N ASP A 150 -9.26 -10.94 -11.95
CA ASP A 150 -9.25 -11.19 -10.49
C ASP A 150 -10.05 -10.10 -9.74
N VAL A 151 -9.92 -8.84 -10.15
CA VAL A 151 -10.73 -7.74 -9.59
C VAL A 151 -12.22 -7.93 -9.92
N ALA A 152 -12.55 -8.32 -11.16
CA ALA A 152 -13.92 -8.63 -11.55
C ALA A 152 -14.53 -9.76 -10.70
N LEU A 153 -13.76 -10.81 -10.43
CA LEU A 153 -14.16 -11.90 -9.53
C LEU A 153 -14.45 -11.40 -8.11
N GLY A 154 -13.65 -10.47 -7.61
CA GLY A 154 -13.87 -9.83 -6.30
C GLY A 154 -15.13 -8.97 -6.23
N LEU A 155 -15.64 -8.47 -7.36
CA LEU A 155 -16.81 -7.59 -7.43
C LEU A 155 -18.15 -8.33 -7.63
N LEU A 156 -18.12 -9.65 -7.82
CA LEU A 156 -19.29 -10.44 -8.22
C LEU A 156 -20.50 -10.29 -7.29
N ASN A 157 -20.27 -10.32 -5.99
CA ASN A 157 -21.32 -10.31 -4.97
C ASN A 157 -21.75 -8.91 -4.51
N HIS A 158 -21.42 -7.85 -5.26
CA HIS A 158 -21.67 -6.44 -4.88
C HIS A 158 -21.14 -6.12 -3.45
N PRO A 159 -19.84 -6.28 -3.22
CA PRO A 159 -19.29 -6.18 -1.87
C PRO A 159 -19.41 -4.76 -1.32
N SER A 160 -19.60 -4.65 0.01
CA SER A 160 -19.51 -3.37 0.74
C SER A 160 -18.08 -2.81 0.75
N ILE A 161 -17.09 -3.70 0.63
CA ILE A 161 -15.67 -3.36 0.54
C ILE A 161 -14.92 -4.38 -0.28
N LEU A 162 -14.03 -3.91 -1.15
CA LEU A 162 -13.11 -4.71 -1.94
C LEU A 162 -11.71 -4.65 -1.32
N PHE A 163 -11.17 -5.80 -0.93
CA PHE A 163 -9.80 -5.94 -0.44
C PHE A 163 -8.89 -6.37 -1.58
N LEU A 164 -7.81 -5.61 -1.82
CA LEU A 164 -6.80 -5.86 -2.84
C LEU A 164 -5.43 -6.05 -2.17
N ASP A 165 -4.90 -7.28 -2.22
CA ASP A 165 -3.58 -7.58 -1.66
C ASP A 165 -2.52 -7.40 -2.73
N GLU A 166 -1.74 -6.33 -2.63
CA GLU A 166 -0.67 -5.92 -3.55
C GLU A 166 -1.08 -6.03 -5.03
N PRO A 167 -2.12 -5.28 -5.47
CA PRO A 167 -2.78 -5.52 -6.75
C PRO A 167 -1.90 -5.29 -7.98
N THR A 168 -0.86 -4.49 -7.88
CA THR A 168 0.00 -4.10 -9.02
C THR A 168 1.35 -4.80 -9.03
N THR A 169 1.62 -5.69 -8.07
CA THR A 169 2.88 -6.43 -8.00
C THR A 169 3.08 -7.28 -9.25
N GLY A 170 4.25 -7.15 -9.88
CA GLY A 170 4.60 -7.87 -11.10
C GLY A 170 3.98 -7.33 -12.39
N LEU A 171 3.24 -6.22 -12.34
CA LEU A 171 2.74 -5.55 -13.53
C LEU A 171 3.78 -4.54 -14.08
N ASP A 172 3.86 -4.46 -15.40
CA ASP A 172 4.58 -3.38 -16.06
C ASP A 172 3.91 -2.01 -15.83
N PRO A 173 4.60 -0.87 -16.08
CA PRO A 173 4.07 0.46 -15.80
C PRO A 173 2.73 0.76 -16.49
N GLN A 174 2.54 0.29 -17.74
CA GLN A 174 1.31 0.53 -18.50
C GLN A 174 0.13 -0.24 -17.89
N ASN A 175 0.29 -1.52 -17.57
CA ASN A 175 -0.75 -2.32 -16.94
C ASN A 175 -1.07 -1.84 -15.52
N ARG A 176 -0.07 -1.29 -14.80
CA ARG A 176 -0.28 -0.65 -13.49
C ARG A 176 -1.17 0.59 -13.63
N ALA A 177 -0.86 1.49 -14.56
CA ALA A 177 -1.67 2.70 -14.82
C ALA A 177 -3.11 2.34 -15.18
N ASN A 178 -3.31 1.36 -16.06
CA ASN A 178 -4.64 0.90 -16.44
C ASN A 178 -5.44 0.33 -15.25
N LEU A 179 -4.78 -0.40 -14.34
CA LEU A 179 -5.45 -0.91 -13.14
C LEU A 179 -5.83 0.23 -12.18
N TRP A 180 -4.99 1.26 -12.06
CA TRP A 180 -5.29 2.45 -11.26
C TRP A 180 -6.53 3.17 -11.76
N GLU A 181 -6.66 3.36 -13.08
CA GLU A 181 -7.86 3.95 -13.70
C GLU A 181 -9.12 3.14 -13.37
N GLN A 182 -9.03 1.80 -13.38
CA GLN A 182 -10.15 0.93 -13.01
C GLN A 182 -10.52 1.08 -11.52
N ILE A 183 -9.53 1.19 -10.62
CA ILE A 183 -9.74 1.42 -9.19
C ILE A 183 -10.42 2.77 -8.94
N GLU A 184 -9.96 3.84 -9.61
CA GLU A 184 -10.58 5.17 -9.52
C GLU A 184 -12.03 5.16 -10.02
N LYS A 185 -12.31 4.43 -11.10
CA LYS A 185 -13.68 4.26 -11.61
C LYS A 185 -14.57 3.56 -10.58
N LEU A 186 -14.11 2.45 -9.99
CA LEU A 186 -14.84 1.74 -8.93
C LEU A 186 -15.12 2.64 -7.72
N LYS A 187 -14.15 3.45 -7.32
CA LYS A 187 -14.30 4.47 -6.27
C LYS A 187 -15.38 5.49 -6.63
N SER A 188 -15.35 6.01 -7.86
CA SER A 188 -16.35 6.99 -8.33
C SER A 188 -17.77 6.45 -8.32
N GLU A 189 -17.93 5.12 -8.47
CA GLU A 189 -19.19 4.39 -8.35
C GLU A 189 -19.59 4.10 -6.89
N GLY A 190 -18.76 4.54 -5.92
CA GLY A 190 -19.03 4.42 -4.48
C GLY A 190 -18.50 3.15 -3.81
N THR A 191 -17.71 2.34 -4.52
CA THR A 191 -17.08 1.15 -3.94
C THR A 191 -16.03 1.54 -2.91
N THR A 192 -16.09 0.97 -1.71
CA THR A 192 -15.01 1.10 -0.72
C THR A 192 -13.89 0.13 -1.07
N ILE A 193 -12.64 0.58 -1.07
CA ILE A 193 -11.51 -0.24 -1.46
C ILE A 193 -10.43 -0.17 -0.38
N PHE A 194 -9.91 -1.33 0.02
CA PHE A 194 -8.77 -1.45 0.91
C PHE A 194 -7.60 -2.07 0.14
N ILE A 195 -6.51 -1.33 -0.02
CA ILE A 195 -5.33 -1.76 -0.79
C ILE A 195 -4.16 -1.97 0.15
N THR A 196 -3.52 -3.14 0.11
CA THR A 196 -2.18 -3.29 0.66
C THR A 196 -1.16 -3.02 -0.44
N THR A 197 -0.10 -2.30 -0.12
CA THR A 197 0.98 -2.01 -1.07
C THR A 197 2.31 -1.76 -0.37
N HIS A 198 3.39 -1.97 -1.10
CA HIS A 198 4.73 -1.52 -0.76
C HIS A 198 5.24 -0.46 -1.74
N TYR A 199 4.41 -0.07 -2.72
CA TYR A 199 4.72 0.99 -3.68
C TYR A 199 4.18 2.33 -3.20
N LEU A 200 5.11 3.26 -2.94
CA LEU A 200 4.80 4.62 -2.47
C LEU A 200 3.96 5.39 -3.50
N GLU A 201 4.27 5.20 -4.78
CA GLU A 201 3.59 5.87 -5.89
C GLU A 201 2.11 5.43 -6.00
N GLU A 202 1.83 4.14 -5.75
CA GLU A 202 0.47 3.61 -5.71
C GLU A 202 -0.34 4.20 -4.56
N ALA A 203 0.26 4.24 -3.35
CA ALA A 203 -0.37 4.83 -2.18
C ALA A 203 -0.66 6.33 -2.37
N ASP A 204 0.29 7.05 -2.99
CA ASP A 204 0.17 8.49 -3.24
C ASP A 204 -0.87 8.83 -4.32
N ALA A 205 -0.98 8.00 -5.36
CA ALA A 205 -1.89 8.24 -6.48
C ALA A 205 -3.34 7.83 -6.21
N LEU A 206 -3.56 6.74 -5.47
CA LEU A 206 -4.89 6.12 -5.36
C LEU A 206 -5.60 6.37 -4.03
N CYS A 207 -4.85 6.52 -2.93
CA CYS A 207 -5.46 6.48 -1.62
C CYS A 207 -5.98 7.84 -1.17
N ASP A 208 -7.23 7.89 -0.70
CA ASP A 208 -7.76 9.06 0.00
C ASP A 208 -7.10 9.22 1.38
N ARG A 209 -6.94 8.09 2.07
CA ARG A 209 -6.22 7.97 3.34
C ARG A 209 -5.39 6.71 3.32
N LEU A 210 -4.33 6.72 4.10
CA LEU A 210 -3.49 5.54 4.27
C LEU A 210 -2.96 5.43 5.70
N ALA A 211 -2.67 4.20 6.10
CA ALA A 211 -1.87 3.91 7.27
C ALA A 211 -0.53 3.31 6.84
N ILE A 212 0.54 3.81 7.43
CA ILE A 212 1.89 3.26 7.26
C ILE A 212 2.12 2.27 8.39
N ILE A 213 2.43 1.03 8.01
CA ILE A 213 2.71 -0.05 8.97
C ILE A 213 4.17 -0.46 8.90
N ASP A 214 4.78 -0.63 10.07
CA ASP A 214 6.11 -1.22 10.22
C ASP A 214 6.15 -2.12 11.45
N ASN A 215 6.79 -3.30 11.34
CA ASN A 215 6.93 -4.27 12.43
C ASN A 215 5.60 -4.56 13.18
N GLY A 216 4.50 -4.69 12.43
CA GLY A 216 3.17 -4.99 12.94
C GLY A 216 2.44 -3.82 13.61
N LYS A 217 2.96 -2.59 13.55
CA LYS A 217 2.36 -1.40 14.16
C LYS A 217 2.11 -0.31 13.14
N ILE A 218 1.00 0.42 13.28
CA ILE A 218 0.77 1.64 12.52
C ILE A 218 1.69 2.72 13.10
N VAL A 219 2.54 3.30 12.25
CA VAL A 219 3.49 4.35 12.61
C VAL A 219 3.02 5.74 12.17
N ALA A 220 2.15 5.82 11.16
CA ALA A 220 1.50 7.05 10.72
C ALA A 220 0.15 6.74 10.05
N GLU A 221 -0.83 7.65 10.14
CA GLU A 221 -2.13 7.57 9.47
C GLU A 221 -2.60 8.97 9.07
N GLY A 222 -3.17 9.11 7.88
CA GLY A 222 -3.70 10.37 7.36
C GLY A 222 -3.90 10.33 5.85
N THR A 223 -4.26 11.47 5.25
CA THR A 223 -4.20 11.63 3.79
C THR A 223 -2.74 11.69 3.33
N PRO A 224 -2.42 11.32 2.08
CA PRO A 224 -1.05 11.46 1.55
C PRO A 224 -0.48 12.86 1.76
N GLU A 225 -1.30 13.90 1.55
CA GLU A 225 -0.89 15.29 1.72
C GLU A 225 -0.63 15.66 3.20
N GLU A 226 -1.52 15.25 4.12
CA GLU A 226 -1.33 15.48 5.56
C GLU A 226 -0.05 14.82 6.06
N LEU A 227 0.20 13.58 5.65
CA LEU A 227 1.40 12.84 6.03
C LEU A 227 2.67 13.52 5.49
N LYS A 228 2.68 13.92 4.21
CA LYS A 228 3.80 14.67 3.63
C LYS A 228 4.05 16.01 4.33
N LYS A 229 3.00 16.72 4.74
CA LYS A 229 3.13 17.96 5.52
C LYS A 229 3.71 17.77 6.92
N GLN A 230 3.56 16.58 7.53
CA GLN A 230 4.17 16.27 8.83
C GLN A 230 5.69 16.19 8.74
N VAL A 231 6.23 15.85 7.59
CA VAL A 231 7.66 15.98 7.29
C VAL A 231 7.89 17.43 6.91
N ALA A 232 8.18 18.26 7.91
CA ALA A 232 8.21 19.71 7.77
C ALA A 232 9.31 20.19 6.80
N GLY A 233 8.92 20.96 5.80
CA GLY A 233 9.81 21.64 4.86
C GLY A 233 10.10 20.85 3.58
N GLU A 234 10.95 21.41 2.72
CA GLU A 234 11.47 20.74 1.52
C GLU A 234 12.65 19.83 1.89
N CYS A 235 12.82 18.74 1.17
CA CYS A 235 13.88 17.78 1.39
C CYS A 235 15.02 18.00 0.39
N ILE A 236 16.21 18.30 0.90
CA ILE A 236 17.45 18.32 0.11
C ILE A 236 18.19 17.02 0.40
N THR A 237 18.36 16.20 -0.63
CA THR A 237 19.16 14.98 -0.55
C THR A 237 20.54 15.25 -1.12
N ILE A 238 21.60 14.95 -0.34
CA ILE A 238 22.98 15.09 -0.78
C ILE A 238 23.74 13.78 -0.60
N SER A 239 24.64 13.48 -1.54
CA SER A 239 25.67 12.46 -1.40
C SER A 239 27.04 13.05 -1.75
N PHE A 240 28.10 12.53 -1.14
CA PHE A 240 29.46 13.01 -1.33
C PHE A 240 30.48 11.90 -1.07
N GLU A 241 31.71 12.10 -1.55
CA GLU A 241 32.81 11.16 -1.37
C GLU A 241 33.24 11.05 0.10
N ASN A 242 33.68 9.85 0.50
CA ASN A 242 34.12 9.53 1.86
C ASN A 242 33.03 9.81 2.92
N PHE A 243 31.78 9.48 2.61
CA PHE A 243 30.59 9.77 3.44
C PHE A 243 30.78 9.38 4.92
N GLY A 244 31.24 8.15 5.20
CA GLY A 244 31.37 7.63 6.56
C GLY A 244 32.27 8.46 7.44
N GLU A 245 33.33 9.06 6.88
CA GLU A 245 34.32 9.88 7.61
C GLU A 245 33.85 11.34 7.75
N LYS A 246 33.29 11.92 6.69
CA LYS A 246 32.95 13.34 6.60
C LYS A 246 31.56 13.69 7.12
N ALA A 247 30.60 12.75 7.08
CA ALA A 247 29.21 13.02 7.46
C ALA A 247 29.04 13.50 8.92
N PRO A 248 29.68 12.91 9.95
CA PRO A 248 29.49 13.38 11.33
C PRO A 248 29.90 14.84 11.54
N ARG A 249 30.99 15.26 10.90
CA ARG A 249 31.45 16.63 10.94
C ARG A 249 30.50 17.59 10.23
N LEU A 250 30.04 17.21 9.02
CA LEU A 250 29.10 18.00 8.26
C LEU A 250 27.76 18.15 8.98
N ILE A 251 27.24 17.10 9.56
CA ILE A 251 25.99 17.11 10.35
C ILE A 251 26.08 18.13 11.47
N SER A 252 27.17 18.12 12.25
CA SER A 252 27.38 19.04 13.40
C SER A 252 27.45 20.52 12.99
N VAL A 253 27.83 20.79 11.74
CA VAL A 253 27.83 22.17 11.18
C VAL A 253 26.43 22.55 10.73
N LEU A 254 25.79 21.66 9.99
CA LEU A 254 24.45 21.91 9.43
C LEU A 254 23.36 22.03 10.51
N GLU A 255 23.45 21.29 11.61
CA GLU A 255 22.48 21.38 12.73
C GLU A 255 22.46 22.78 13.39
N LYS A 256 23.47 23.58 13.21
CA LYS A 256 23.54 24.96 13.75
C LYS A 256 22.89 26.00 12.82
N CYS A 257 22.51 25.61 11.61
CA CYS A 257 21.93 26.52 10.62
C CYS A 257 20.45 26.78 10.90
N GLU A 258 20.02 28.04 10.93
CA GLU A 258 18.62 28.44 11.20
C GLU A 258 17.61 27.88 10.18
N PHE A 259 18.03 27.62 8.93
CA PHE A 259 17.18 27.04 7.90
C PHE A 259 16.96 25.54 8.09
N MET A 260 17.79 24.87 8.92
CA MET A 260 17.73 23.44 9.14
C MET A 260 16.66 23.07 10.16
N ARG A 261 15.79 22.12 9.79
CA ARG A 261 14.79 21.57 10.70
C ARG A 261 15.18 20.20 11.24
N LYS A 262 15.64 19.33 10.34
CA LYS A 262 16.00 17.95 10.69
C LYS A 262 17.05 17.43 9.72
N ILE A 263 17.98 16.64 10.22
CA ILE A 263 18.96 15.92 9.40
C ILE A 263 18.77 14.43 9.63
N LYS A 264 18.80 13.67 8.55
CA LYS A 264 18.80 12.22 8.57
C LYS A 264 19.96 11.69 7.76
N SER A 265 20.70 10.76 8.33
CA SER A 265 21.84 10.09 7.70
C SER A 265 21.52 8.61 7.50
N GLY A 266 21.78 8.09 6.32
CA GLY A 266 21.62 6.67 6.02
C GLY A 266 22.14 6.35 4.62
N GLU A 267 22.71 5.14 4.44
CA GLU A 267 23.10 4.56 3.14
C GLU A 267 23.95 5.46 2.21
N GLY A 268 24.86 6.26 2.80
CA GLY A 268 25.74 7.15 2.01
C GLY A 268 25.09 8.46 1.55
N ILE A 269 23.91 8.80 2.07
CA ILE A 269 23.20 10.04 1.78
C ILE A 269 22.81 10.79 3.06
N LEU A 270 22.75 12.13 2.98
CA LEU A 270 22.07 12.97 3.97
C LEU A 270 20.77 13.50 3.38
N ARG A 271 19.69 13.37 4.12
CA ARG A 271 18.40 14.03 3.86
C ARG A 271 18.26 15.20 4.83
N LEU A 272 18.21 16.40 4.27
CA LEU A 272 18.19 17.67 4.97
C LEU A 272 16.79 18.28 4.79
N TYR A 273 16.01 18.33 5.86
CA TYR A 273 14.68 18.95 5.85
C TYR A 273 14.85 20.43 6.22
N VAL A 274 14.43 21.31 5.31
CA VAL A 274 14.71 22.75 5.37
C VAL A 274 13.43 23.57 5.18
N ASN A 275 13.42 24.82 5.67
CA ASN A 275 12.25 25.69 5.54
C ASN A 275 11.98 26.15 4.10
N ASP A 276 13.07 26.45 3.36
CA ASP A 276 13.06 27.00 1.99
C ASP A 276 14.27 26.38 1.27
N GLY A 277 13.99 25.40 0.41
CA GLY A 277 15.04 24.60 -0.23
C GLY A 277 15.88 25.42 -1.20
N ALA A 278 15.30 26.36 -1.90
CA ALA A 278 16.02 27.18 -2.87
C ALA A 278 17.09 28.03 -2.18
N LYS A 279 16.78 28.63 -1.03
CA LYS A 279 17.75 29.39 -0.22
C LYS A 279 18.74 28.46 0.47
N ALA A 280 18.26 27.35 1.02
CA ALA A 280 19.10 26.41 1.76
C ALA A 280 20.16 25.75 0.86
N ILE A 281 19.85 25.40 -0.40
CA ILE A 281 20.82 24.83 -1.33
C ILE A 281 22.08 25.71 -1.46
N THR A 282 21.89 27.00 -1.62
CA THR A 282 23.00 27.95 -1.80
C THR A 282 23.93 27.94 -0.58
N GLU A 283 23.35 27.95 0.62
CA GLU A 283 24.11 27.89 1.88
C GLU A 283 24.78 26.54 2.11
N ILE A 284 24.07 25.44 1.77
CA ILE A 284 24.64 24.09 1.87
C ILE A 284 25.86 23.94 0.95
N ILE A 285 25.77 24.38 -0.30
CA ILE A 285 26.89 24.32 -1.25
C ILE A 285 28.09 25.12 -0.70
N ARG A 286 27.84 26.29 -0.13
CA ARG A 286 28.90 27.11 0.50
C ARG A 286 29.59 26.37 1.66
N ILE A 287 28.79 25.77 2.57
CA ILE A 287 29.29 24.98 3.69
C ILE A 287 30.11 23.78 3.23
N LEU A 288 29.62 23.05 2.20
CA LEU A 288 30.35 21.91 1.64
C LEU A 288 31.69 22.32 1.08
N THR A 289 31.75 23.46 0.38
CA THR A 289 33.00 24.03 -0.18
C THR A 289 33.98 24.43 0.94
N GLU A 290 33.48 25.08 1.98
CA GLU A 290 34.31 25.48 3.16
C GLU A 290 34.86 24.26 3.95
N GLN A 291 34.15 23.12 3.89
CA GLN A 291 34.58 21.86 4.52
C GLN A 291 35.39 20.95 3.58
N GLU A 292 35.72 21.40 2.36
CA GLU A 292 36.44 20.64 1.33
C GLU A 292 35.76 19.31 1.00
N ILE A 293 34.41 19.31 0.99
CA ILE A 293 33.58 18.14 0.66
C ILE A 293 33.18 18.21 -0.81
N VAL A 294 33.64 17.21 -1.58
CA VAL A 294 33.26 17.07 -2.99
C VAL A 294 31.87 16.45 -3.09
N LEU A 295 30.91 17.23 -3.55
CA LEU A 295 29.53 16.81 -3.74
C LEU A 295 29.42 15.86 -4.95
N THR A 296 28.78 14.71 -4.74
CA THR A 296 28.45 13.77 -5.84
C THR A 296 27.08 14.06 -6.41
N THR A 297 26.09 14.21 -5.55
CA THR A 297 24.72 14.57 -5.97
C THR A 297 24.08 15.54 -4.99
N ILE A 298 23.22 16.42 -5.52
CA ILE A 298 22.29 17.24 -4.76
C ILE A 298 20.95 17.27 -5.48
N SER A 299 19.86 17.02 -4.76
CA SER A 299 18.51 17.14 -5.29
C SER A 299 17.60 17.81 -4.29
N LEU A 300 16.69 18.65 -4.79
CA LEU A 300 15.61 19.26 -4.03
C LEU A 300 14.31 18.57 -4.43
N SER A 301 13.54 18.14 -3.47
CA SER A 301 12.23 17.54 -3.68
C SER A 301 11.22 18.03 -2.64
N ALA A 302 9.95 18.08 -3.04
CA ALA A 302 8.87 18.13 -2.06
C ALA A 302 8.92 16.85 -1.21
N PRO A 303 8.44 16.88 0.06
CA PRO A 303 8.36 15.71 0.90
C PRO A 303 7.56 14.59 0.22
N SER A 304 8.07 13.38 0.27
CA SER A 304 7.43 12.17 -0.26
C SER A 304 6.92 11.27 0.88
N LEU A 305 6.09 10.29 0.55
CA LEU A 305 5.70 9.25 1.52
C LEU A 305 6.90 8.42 2.00
N ASP A 306 7.99 8.30 1.21
CA ASP A 306 9.24 7.68 1.65
C ASP A 306 9.91 8.48 2.77
N ASP A 307 9.86 9.81 2.67
CA ASP A 307 10.38 10.69 3.72
C ASP A 307 9.54 10.57 5.01
N VAL A 308 8.23 10.41 4.89
CA VAL A 308 7.35 10.12 6.03
C VAL A 308 7.76 8.80 6.68
N PHE A 309 7.86 7.73 5.91
CA PHE A 309 8.27 6.42 6.39
C PHE A 309 9.65 6.48 7.06
N PHE A 310 10.62 7.07 6.36
CA PHE A 310 11.97 7.26 6.90
C PHE A 310 11.99 8.09 8.19
N SER A 311 11.13 9.11 8.30
CA SER A 311 11.05 9.94 9.50
C SER A 311 10.56 9.19 10.73
N GLN A 312 9.69 8.19 10.54
CA GLN A 312 9.09 7.41 11.61
C GLN A 312 9.90 6.17 11.99
N THR A 313 10.56 5.53 11.02
CA THR A 313 11.22 4.22 11.20
C THR A 313 12.74 4.27 11.21
N GLY A 314 13.35 5.33 10.64
CA GLY A 314 14.79 5.49 10.52
C GLY A 314 15.43 4.83 9.29
N HIS A 315 14.63 4.19 8.42
CA HIS A 315 15.08 3.55 7.18
C HIS A 315 14.12 3.83 6.03
N SER A 316 14.58 3.74 4.77
CA SER A 316 13.78 3.98 3.58
C SER A 316 13.00 2.72 3.19
N LEU A 317 11.76 2.91 2.74
CA LEU A 317 10.94 1.81 2.22
C LEU A 317 11.54 1.23 0.93
N ARG A 318 12.12 2.08 0.09
CA ARG A 318 12.76 1.68 -1.18
C ARG A 318 13.94 0.74 -0.93
N ASP A 319 14.75 1.04 0.07
CA ASP A 319 15.99 0.31 0.38
C ASP A 319 15.71 -1.07 0.99
N ILE A 320 14.63 -1.20 1.78
CA ILE A 320 14.20 -2.49 2.35
C ILE A 320 13.70 -3.41 1.25
N ASN A 321 12.89 -2.89 0.32
CA ASN A 321 12.33 -3.69 -0.75
C ASN A 321 13.41 -4.18 -1.71
N ALA A 322 14.43 -3.35 -2.04
CA ALA A 322 15.56 -3.76 -2.86
C ALA A 322 16.37 -4.93 -2.25
N LYS A 323 16.53 -4.96 -0.92
CA LYS A 323 17.20 -6.09 -0.22
C LYS A 323 16.33 -7.35 -0.09
N GLY A 324 15.02 -7.22 -0.22
CA GLY A 324 14.04 -8.32 -0.15
C GLY A 324 13.98 -9.14 -1.43
N ASP A 325 14.23 -8.52 -2.57
CA ASP A 325 14.18 -9.14 -3.90
C ASP A 325 15.47 -9.93 -4.25
N GLU A 326 16.54 -9.81 -3.46
CA GLU A 326 17.81 -10.53 -3.62
C GLU A 326 17.88 -11.87 -2.84
N LYS A 327 16.81 -12.28 -2.15
CA LYS A 327 16.72 -13.55 -1.41
C LYS A 327 15.65 -14.47 -1.99
#